data_18b77b88e88758bc5bbea455783602b1
#
_entry.id   18b77b88e88758bc5bbea455783602b1
#
_cell.length_a   1.000
_cell.length_b   1.000
_cell.length_c   1.000
_cell.angle_alpha   90.00
_cell.angle_beta   90.00
_cell.angle_gamma   90.00
#
_symmetry.space_group_name_H-M   'P 1'
#
loop_
_entity.id
_entity.type
_entity.pdbx_description
1 polymer ?
#
loop_
_entity_poly.entity_id
_entity_poly.type
_entity_poly.pdbx_seq_one_letter_code
_entity_poly.pdbx_strand_id
1 'polypeptide(L)'
;MSMISLPAQRASQTPAFEKNVRHADIDSLRGFAMLAVVVSTAYQYCLNARGQLYNGTWLGRVLLSLDGVIGWFFVVSAFLLYAPLVRQGLTGRGAMTPRGFLIRRLLRAVPLYWLAIIVVWAYRTSNLPGDWRDLAEHLTFTEVFDSKRIFYTIGPAWFVADEVMFYLFIAAIMTATIRHCHRAKTKESRLLAVSAPALLLILVSWGFKAWELFVSHVPANHWSTWYGPLAWADNLGFGMLLAVVWVAADGRLLSPRVLIGTRVGAGILLAAAVALRGQSAASVAMFHELCMISFVALLASSVFAAPDALWRRALARPFLAGIGTISFSLYIWHEPILLFLSDHTAIGSPQTSFWLIAVLLLVLSVPIAFVSYWVIEYPVGHLRSLFAPGGGLRDYYADDRVHLAMVEDRDEDQPPRRSLARQGAGRDHHRGAGADVDGRPHRSGEGGPADPGRRDGPAGHGSDVRRAHHAAVRPEGQAEPDGDRLPWWVERRRPRETSGLGLRPPRT
;
A
#
# COMPACT_ATOMS: atom_id res chain seq x y z
N MET A 1 -50.76 -33.45 -33.99
CA MET A 1 -49.32 -33.23 -34.17
C MET A 1 -49.04 -31.80 -33.68
N SER A 2 -48.74 -31.66 -32.40
CA SER A 2 -48.47 -30.38 -31.76
C SER A 2 -46.94 -30.19 -31.70
N MET A 3 -46.41 -29.19 -32.40
CA MET A 3 -45.02 -28.78 -32.30
C MET A 3 -44.82 -27.99 -31.01
N ILE A 4 -44.00 -28.54 -30.12
CA ILE A 4 -43.51 -27.85 -28.93
C ILE A 4 -42.33 -26.98 -29.36
N SER A 5 -42.50 -25.65 -29.32
CA SER A 5 -41.46 -24.69 -29.53
C SER A 5 -40.54 -24.62 -28.28
N LEU A 6 -39.28 -24.94 -28.50
CA LEU A 6 -38.20 -24.74 -27.51
C LEU A 6 -38.00 -23.23 -27.23
N PRO A 7 -37.85 -22.81 -25.97
CA PRO A 7 -37.55 -21.43 -25.70
C PRO A 7 -36.11 -21.10 -26.09
N ALA A 8 -36.00 -20.09 -26.93
CA ALA A 8 -34.75 -19.50 -27.36
C ALA A 8 -34.00 -18.84 -26.22
N GLN A 9 -32.71 -19.07 -26.26
CA GLN A 9 -31.66 -18.16 -25.78
C GLN A 9 -31.73 -17.72 -24.31
N ARG A 10 -31.04 -18.47 -23.49
CA ARG A 10 -30.32 -17.82 -22.37
C ARG A 10 -29.29 -16.88 -22.99
N ALA A 11 -29.66 -15.60 -23.05
CA ALA A 11 -28.69 -14.52 -23.24
C ALA A 11 -27.57 -14.74 -22.22
N SER A 12 -26.34 -14.79 -22.71
CA SER A 12 -25.13 -14.83 -21.92
C SER A 12 -25.20 -13.67 -20.90
N GLN A 13 -25.58 -13.98 -19.67
CA GLN A 13 -25.38 -13.08 -18.56
C GLN A 13 -23.86 -12.97 -18.45
N THR A 14 -23.32 -11.89 -18.99
CA THR A 14 -21.98 -11.40 -18.67
C THR A 14 -21.88 -11.46 -17.15
N PRO A 15 -20.89 -12.17 -16.58
CA PRO A 15 -20.81 -12.32 -15.14
C PRO A 15 -20.79 -10.93 -14.51
N ALA A 16 -21.55 -10.75 -13.45
CA ALA A 16 -21.76 -9.50 -12.69
C ALA A 16 -20.48 -8.88 -12.10
N PHE A 17 -19.33 -9.19 -12.65
CA PHE A 17 -17.99 -8.78 -12.27
C PHE A 17 -17.58 -7.40 -12.82
N GLU A 18 -18.38 -6.80 -13.70
CA GLU A 18 -18.07 -5.50 -14.34
C GLU A 18 -18.56 -4.27 -13.57
N LYS A 19 -19.36 -4.44 -12.55
CA LYS A 19 -19.61 -3.32 -11.64
C LYS A 19 -18.48 -3.26 -10.64
N ASN A 20 -17.77 -2.13 -10.59
CA ASN A 20 -16.88 -1.74 -9.50
C ASN A 20 -17.67 -1.74 -8.17
N VAL A 21 -17.91 -2.91 -7.61
CA VAL A 21 -18.42 -3.04 -6.27
C VAL A 21 -17.28 -2.61 -5.37
N ARG A 22 -17.29 -1.37 -4.89
CA ARG A 22 -16.47 -0.97 -3.77
C ARG A 22 -16.72 -2.00 -2.67
N HIS A 23 -15.66 -2.66 -2.25
CA HIS A 23 -15.70 -3.57 -1.11
C HIS A 23 -15.69 -2.72 0.17
N ALA A 24 -16.84 -2.17 0.54
CA ALA A 24 -17.00 -1.33 1.73
C ALA A 24 -16.52 -2.03 3.01
N ASP A 25 -16.55 -3.36 3.03
CA ASP A 25 -15.96 -4.20 4.07
C ASP A 25 -14.43 -4.08 4.12
N ILE A 26 -13.74 -4.08 2.97
CA ILE A 26 -12.28 -3.88 2.90
C ILE A 26 -11.89 -2.45 3.29
N ASP A 27 -12.64 -1.45 2.81
CA ASP A 27 -12.40 -0.05 3.20
C ASP A 27 -12.61 0.16 4.70
N SER A 28 -13.63 -0.48 5.30
CA SER A 28 -13.83 -0.44 6.75
C SER A 28 -12.73 -1.12 7.54
N LEU A 29 -12.22 -2.26 7.06
CA LEU A 29 -11.05 -2.91 7.67
C LEU A 29 -9.79 -2.02 7.57
N ARG A 30 -9.60 -1.30 6.46
CA ARG A 30 -8.54 -0.30 6.34
C ARG A 30 -8.73 0.86 7.31
N GLY A 31 -9.97 1.32 7.49
CA GLY A 31 -10.30 2.35 8.47
C GLY A 31 -10.00 1.92 9.90
N PHE A 32 -10.41 0.71 10.27
CA PHE A 32 -10.09 0.13 11.58
C PHE A 32 -8.57 -0.01 11.78
N ALA A 33 -7.87 -0.54 10.78
CA ALA A 33 -6.42 -0.68 10.80
C ALA A 33 -5.72 0.69 11.00
N MET A 34 -6.21 1.74 10.33
CA MET A 34 -5.64 3.07 10.46
C MET A 34 -5.86 3.67 11.86
N LEU A 35 -7.05 3.49 12.43
CA LEU A 35 -7.29 3.91 13.83
C LEU A 35 -6.36 3.18 14.81
N ALA A 36 -6.12 1.88 14.59
CA ALA A 36 -5.18 1.10 15.38
C ALA A 36 -3.73 1.63 15.25
N VAL A 37 -3.30 2.04 14.05
CA VAL A 37 -1.99 2.68 13.84
C VAL A 37 -1.88 3.98 14.63
N VAL A 38 -2.88 4.86 14.60
CA VAL A 38 -2.86 6.13 15.36
C VAL A 38 -2.75 5.86 16.86
N VAL A 39 -3.51 4.90 17.37
CA VAL A 39 -3.44 4.49 18.80
C VAL A 39 -2.07 3.90 19.12
N SER A 40 -1.50 3.07 18.25
CA SER A 40 -0.14 2.51 18.39
C SER A 40 0.91 3.62 18.47
N THR A 41 0.85 4.61 17.58
CA THR A 41 1.78 5.74 17.56
C THR A 41 1.70 6.55 18.86
N ALA A 42 0.48 6.84 19.35
CA ALA A 42 0.29 7.51 20.64
C ALA A 42 0.87 6.69 21.80
N TYR A 43 0.71 5.34 21.76
CA TYR A 43 1.26 4.46 22.79
C TYR A 43 2.77 4.42 22.76
N GLN A 44 3.38 4.23 21.59
CA GLN A 44 4.82 4.22 21.39
C GLN A 44 5.44 5.57 21.84
N TYR A 45 4.80 6.68 21.50
CA TYR A 45 5.19 7.99 21.97
C TYR A 45 5.23 8.07 23.50
N CYS A 46 4.17 7.61 24.19
CA CYS A 46 4.12 7.59 25.63
C CYS A 46 5.14 6.64 26.25
N LEU A 47 5.32 5.46 25.66
CA LEU A 47 6.27 4.44 26.12
C LEU A 47 7.70 5.00 26.12
N ASN A 48 8.07 5.69 25.06
CA ASN A 48 9.40 6.25 24.90
C ASN A 48 9.63 7.50 25.78
N ALA A 49 8.59 8.32 25.98
CA ALA A 49 8.70 9.50 26.83
C ALA A 49 8.75 9.19 28.33
N ARG A 50 8.17 8.06 28.76
CA ARG A 50 7.90 7.76 30.18
C ARG A 50 8.49 6.43 30.65
N GLY A 51 9.09 5.65 29.74
CA GLY A 51 9.48 4.29 30.05
C GLY A 51 8.27 3.35 30.07
N GLN A 52 8.13 2.53 31.11
CA GLN A 52 7.20 1.41 31.18
C GLN A 52 5.75 1.84 31.42
N LEU A 53 4.95 2.01 30.36
CA LEU A 53 3.51 2.18 30.45
C LEU A 53 2.79 0.83 30.29
N TYR A 54 1.99 0.42 31.26
CA TYR A 54 1.30 -0.89 31.30
C TYR A 54 2.23 -2.10 31.13
N ASN A 55 3.52 -1.98 31.50
CA ASN A 55 4.47 -3.09 31.35
C ASN A 55 4.03 -4.32 32.14
N GLY A 56 4.20 -5.49 31.55
CA GLY A 56 3.79 -6.77 32.12
C GLY A 56 2.28 -7.05 32.06
N THR A 57 1.45 -6.08 31.68
CA THR A 57 0.00 -6.29 31.52
C THR A 57 -0.35 -6.76 30.11
N TRP A 58 -1.49 -7.49 29.99
CA TRP A 58 -2.03 -7.88 28.70
C TRP A 58 -2.36 -6.66 27.83
N LEU A 59 -2.91 -5.60 28.42
CA LEU A 59 -3.21 -4.34 27.72
C LEU A 59 -1.96 -3.73 27.09
N GLY A 60 -0.85 -3.65 27.81
CA GLY A 60 0.42 -3.17 27.28
C GLY A 60 0.92 -4.00 26.10
N ARG A 61 0.81 -5.33 26.18
CA ARG A 61 1.15 -6.21 25.05
C ARG A 61 0.28 -5.96 23.83
N VAL A 62 -1.03 -5.83 23.99
CA VAL A 62 -1.95 -5.52 22.89
C VAL A 62 -1.61 -4.18 22.26
N LEU A 63 -1.46 -3.13 23.05
CA LEU A 63 -1.13 -1.78 22.56
C LEU A 63 0.20 -1.75 21.82
N LEU A 64 1.22 -2.43 22.34
CA LEU A 64 2.51 -2.58 21.67
C LEU A 64 2.38 -3.34 20.34
N SER A 65 1.49 -4.31 20.25
CA SER A 65 1.30 -5.17 19.08
C SER A 65 0.45 -4.53 17.98
N LEU A 66 -0.14 -3.35 18.22
CA LEU A 66 -0.90 -2.63 17.20
C LEU A 66 -0.05 -2.15 16.01
N ASP A 67 1.27 -2.07 16.16
CA ASP A 67 2.19 -1.76 15.07
C ASP A 67 2.19 -2.83 13.97
N GLY A 68 1.94 -4.10 14.32
CA GLY A 68 1.81 -5.20 13.36
C GLY A 68 0.68 -5.00 12.34
N VAL A 69 -0.30 -4.14 12.64
CA VAL A 69 -1.42 -3.83 11.72
C VAL A 69 -0.94 -3.19 10.41
N ILE A 70 0.25 -2.63 10.37
CA ILE A 70 0.86 -2.13 9.12
C ILE A 70 0.96 -3.24 8.05
N GLY A 71 1.22 -4.47 8.44
CA GLY A 71 1.20 -5.62 7.52
C GLY A 71 -0.12 -5.81 6.77
N TRP A 72 -1.26 -5.41 7.35
CA TRP A 72 -2.55 -5.41 6.68
C TRP A 72 -2.54 -4.55 5.40
N PHE A 73 -1.95 -3.35 5.47
CA PHE A 73 -1.91 -2.45 4.31
C PHE A 73 -1.07 -3.03 3.18
N PHE A 74 0.07 -3.68 3.48
CA PHE A 74 0.87 -4.38 2.47
C PHE A 74 0.09 -5.51 1.80
N VAL A 75 -0.55 -6.38 2.59
CA VAL A 75 -1.34 -7.51 2.07
C VAL A 75 -2.48 -7.03 1.18
N VAL A 76 -3.26 -6.03 1.63
CA VAL A 76 -4.40 -5.48 0.86
C VAL A 76 -3.92 -4.75 -0.39
N SER A 77 -2.87 -3.93 -0.29
CA SER A 77 -2.28 -3.25 -1.45
C SER A 77 -1.83 -4.26 -2.50
N ALA A 78 -1.06 -5.26 -2.10
CA ALA A 78 -0.57 -6.28 -3.03
C ALA A 78 -1.72 -7.07 -3.69
N PHE A 79 -2.73 -7.47 -2.93
CA PHE A 79 -3.92 -8.13 -3.46
C PHE A 79 -4.63 -7.28 -4.52
N LEU A 80 -4.96 -6.03 -4.19
CA LEU A 80 -5.70 -5.15 -5.09
C LEU A 80 -4.90 -4.75 -6.33
N LEU A 81 -3.57 -4.62 -6.19
CA LEU A 81 -2.69 -4.22 -7.28
C LEU A 81 -2.41 -5.37 -8.25
N TYR A 82 -2.29 -6.57 -7.72
CA TYR A 82 -1.89 -7.73 -8.51
C TYR A 82 -3.08 -8.45 -9.18
N ALA A 83 -4.27 -8.40 -8.60
CA ALA A 83 -5.45 -9.07 -9.16
C ALA A 83 -5.79 -8.70 -10.61
N PRO A 84 -5.71 -7.42 -11.05
CA PRO A 84 -5.92 -7.06 -12.46
C PRO A 84 -4.85 -7.64 -13.39
N LEU A 85 -3.57 -7.72 -12.96
CA LEU A 85 -2.49 -8.33 -13.72
C LEU A 85 -2.71 -9.84 -13.89
N VAL A 86 -3.07 -10.52 -12.80
CA VAL A 86 -3.42 -11.96 -12.84
C VAL A 86 -4.58 -12.21 -13.80
N ARG A 87 -5.64 -11.39 -13.72
CA ARG A 87 -6.79 -11.50 -14.64
C ARG A 87 -6.35 -11.36 -16.08
N GLN A 88 -5.53 -10.35 -16.40
CA GLN A 88 -4.99 -10.16 -17.73
C GLN A 88 -4.15 -11.36 -18.19
N GLY A 89 -3.29 -11.91 -17.33
CA GLY A 89 -2.46 -13.07 -17.63
C GLY A 89 -3.27 -14.36 -17.87
N LEU A 90 -4.29 -14.62 -17.05
CA LEU A 90 -5.08 -15.85 -17.12
C LEU A 90 -6.14 -15.83 -18.23
N THR A 91 -6.79 -14.68 -18.44
CA THR A 91 -7.92 -14.57 -19.39
C THR A 91 -7.57 -13.92 -20.72
N GLY A 92 -6.41 -13.26 -20.81
CA GLY A 92 -6.03 -12.43 -21.96
C GLY A 92 -6.82 -11.11 -22.05
N ARG A 93 -7.75 -10.87 -21.12
CA ARG A 93 -8.58 -9.64 -21.09
C ARG A 93 -7.94 -8.61 -20.18
N GLY A 94 -7.77 -7.40 -20.67
CA GLY A 94 -7.17 -6.29 -19.95
C GLY A 94 -6.13 -5.57 -20.81
N ALA A 95 -5.94 -4.29 -20.54
CA ALA A 95 -5.01 -3.42 -21.28
C ALA A 95 -4.02 -2.73 -20.34
N MET A 96 -3.71 -3.36 -19.19
CA MET A 96 -2.77 -2.77 -18.23
C MET A 96 -1.36 -2.75 -18.82
N THR A 97 -0.74 -1.57 -18.82
CA THR A 97 0.64 -1.36 -19.25
C THR A 97 1.51 -0.98 -18.05
N PRO A 98 2.80 -1.34 -18.03
CA PRO A 98 3.71 -0.97 -16.94
C PRO A 98 3.74 0.54 -16.67
N ARG A 99 3.85 1.34 -17.74
CA ARG A 99 3.86 2.81 -17.64
C ARG A 99 2.55 3.35 -17.07
N GLY A 100 1.40 2.94 -17.61
CA GLY A 100 0.10 3.39 -17.13
C GLY A 100 -0.17 2.94 -15.69
N PHE A 101 0.24 1.74 -15.32
CA PHE A 101 0.18 1.26 -13.94
C PHE A 101 1.01 2.17 -13.01
N LEU A 102 2.30 2.38 -13.35
CA LEU A 102 3.23 3.13 -12.50
C LEU A 102 2.76 4.58 -12.31
N ILE A 103 2.41 5.28 -13.40
CA ILE A 103 1.93 6.67 -13.33
C ILE A 103 0.71 6.78 -12.40
N ARG A 104 -0.30 5.89 -12.55
CA ARG A 104 -1.48 5.93 -11.69
C ARG A 104 -1.16 5.69 -10.21
N ARG A 105 -0.15 4.89 -9.89
CA ARG A 105 0.26 4.60 -8.51
C ARG A 105 1.08 5.72 -7.91
N LEU A 106 2.05 6.24 -8.67
CA LEU A 106 2.84 7.39 -8.22
C LEU A 106 1.96 8.64 -8.03
N LEU A 107 1.03 8.92 -8.94
CA LEU A 107 0.06 10.02 -8.75
C LEU A 107 -0.82 9.84 -7.50
N ARG A 108 -1.02 8.62 -7.02
CA ARG A 108 -1.78 8.40 -5.79
C ARG A 108 -0.99 8.73 -4.53
N ALA A 109 0.29 8.35 -4.49
CA ALA A 109 1.08 8.38 -3.25
C ALA A 109 2.01 9.60 -3.19
N VAL A 110 2.73 9.88 -4.29
CA VAL A 110 3.85 10.82 -4.29
C VAL A 110 3.45 12.29 -4.01
N PRO A 111 2.38 12.86 -4.57
CA PRO A 111 2.09 14.29 -4.38
C PRO A 111 1.86 14.66 -2.92
N LEU A 112 1.05 13.89 -2.19
CA LEU A 112 0.81 14.14 -0.77
C LEU A 112 2.07 13.82 0.07
N TYR A 113 2.74 12.72 -0.24
CA TYR A 113 3.97 12.33 0.45
C TYR A 113 5.03 13.43 0.35
N TRP A 114 5.37 13.88 -0.86
CA TRP A 114 6.37 14.95 -1.05
C TRP A 114 5.98 16.26 -0.37
N LEU A 115 4.70 16.65 -0.47
CA LEU A 115 4.22 17.84 0.22
C LEU A 115 4.44 17.73 1.73
N ALA A 116 4.05 16.61 2.33
CA ALA A 116 4.20 16.40 3.77
C ALA A 116 5.68 16.37 4.18
N ILE A 117 6.53 15.66 3.43
CA ILE A 117 7.98 15.63 3.68
C ILE A 117 8.56 17.06 3.66
N ILE A 118 8.27 17.84 2.63
CA ILE A 118 8.80 19.21 2.50
C ILE A 118 8.31 20.10 3.66
N VAL A 119 7.02 20.04 3.98
CA VAL A 119 6.42 20.84 5.06
C VAL A 119 7.03 20.48 6.42
N VAL A 120 7.10 19.17 6.73
CA VAL A 120 7.61 18.70 8.02
C VAL A 120 9.12 18.93 8.14
N TRP A 121 9.87 18.68 7.06
CA TRP A 121 11.31 18.94 7.00
C TRP A 121 11.60 20.43 7.23
N ALA A 122 10.93 21.34 6.53
CA ALA A 122 11.09 22.77 6.66
C ALA A 122 10.71 23.26 8.07
N TYR A 123 9.65 22.71 8.67
CA TYR A 123 9.22 23.01 10.03
C TYR A 123 10.25 22.55 11.09
N ARG A 124 10.78 21.33 10.92
CA ARG A 124 11.72 20.74 11.90
C ARG A 124 13.13 21.26 11.78
N THR A 125 13.50 21.85 10.66
CA THR A 125 14.83 22.39 10.39
C THR A 125 14.81 23.91 10.60
N SER A 126 15.01 24.34 11.84
CA SER A 126 14.95 25.75 12.22
C SER A 126 16.03 26.63 11.55
N ASN A 127 17.14 26.02 11.12
CA ASN A 127 18.23 26.71 10.41
C ASN A 127 18.35 26.13 9.01
N LEU A 128 17.87 26.84 7.99
CA LEU A 128 18.08 26.49 6.60
C LEU A 128 19.44 27.01 6.10
N PRO A 129 20.18 26.24 5.29
CA PRO A 129 19.88 24.89 4.84
C PRO A 129 20.00 23.85 5.97
N GLY A 130 18.99 22.97 6.08
CA GLY A 130 18.98 21.87 7.04
C GLY A 130 19.73 20.64 6.55
N ASP A 131 19.34 19.45 7.03
CA ASP A 131 19.89 18.19 6.53
C ASP A 131 19.31 17.89 5.14
N TRP A 132 20.00 18.40 4.08
CA TRP A 132 19.62 18.17 2.69
C TRP A 132 19.72 16.72 2.27
N ARG A 133 20.58 15.94 2.93
CA ARG A 133 20.68 14.50 2.66
C ARG A 133 19.41 13.79 3.13
N ASP A 134 18.90 14.12 4.31
CA ASP A 134 17.63 13.59 4.81
C ASP A 134 16.47 13.91 3.85
N LEU A 135 16.36 15.18 3.42
CA LEU A 135 15.35 15.57 2.44
C LEU A 135 15.48 14.81 1.12
N ALA A 136 16.69 14.69 0.59
CA ALA A 136 16.95 13.98 -0.67
C ALA A 136 16.60 12.50 -0.57
N GLU A 137 16.99 11.83 0.52
CA GLU A 137 16.67 10.42 0.75
C GLU A 137 15.15 10.21 0.82
N HIS A 138 14.39 11.04 1.55
CA HIS A 138 12.93 10.95 1.58
C HIS A 138 12.28 11.28 0.22
N LEU A 139 12.73 12.29 -0.50
CA LEU A 139 12.16 12.61 -1.82
C LEU A 139 12.45 11.53 -2.87
N THR A 140 13.52 10.75 -2.69
CA THR A 140 13.89 9.62 -3.58
C THR A 140 13.47 8.26 -3.05
N PHE A 141 12.79 8.19 -1.89
CA PHE A 141 12.34 6.95 -1.25
C PHE A 141 13.50 6.02 -0.87
N THR A 142 14.69 6.58 -0.57
CA THR A 142 15.89 5.81 -0.23
C THR A 142 16.21 5.84 1.26
N GLU A 143 15.47 6.58 2.07
CA GLU A 143 15.58 6.65 3.53
C GLU A 143 15.46 5.27 4.19
N VAL A 144 14.75 4.33 3.59
CA VAL A 144 14.58 2.96 4.08
C VAL A 144 15.88 2.15 4.13
N PHE A 145 16.93 2.61 3.46
CA PHE A 145 18.26 1.99 3.46
C PHE A 145 19.22 2.63 4.46
N ASP A 146 18.84 3.73 5.13
CA ASP A 146 19.63 4.39 6.17
C ASP A 146 18.96 4.27 7.53
N SER A 147 19.50 3.42 8.42
CA SER A 147 18.98 3.20 9.78
C SER A 147 18.91 4.48 10.65
N LYS A 148 19.65 5.52 10.28
CA LYS A 148 19.64 6.80 11.01
C LYS A 148 18.53 7.75 10.54
N ARG A 149 18.09 7.60 9.27
CA ARG A 149 17.15 8.53 8.61
C ARG A 149 15.78 7.95 8.34
N ILE A 150 15.64 6.65 8.34
CA ILE A 150 14.37 5.97 8.04
C ILE A 150 13.15 6.53 8.80
N PHE A 151 13.35 7.05 10.02
CA PHE A 151 12.29 7.67 10.84
C PHE A 151 12.54 9.15 11.12
N TYR A 152 13.41 9.82 10.35
CA TYR A 152 13.93 11.14 10.76
C TYR A 152 12.93 12.28 10.52
N THR A 153 12.44 12.48 9.31
CA THR A 153 11.49 13.56 9.00
C THR A 153 10.06 13.18 9.39
N ILE A 154 9.54 12.09 8.87
CA ILE A 154 8.24 11.52 9.21
C ILE A 154 8.47 10.04 9.49
N GLY A 155 8.23 9.58 10.73
CA GLY A 155 8.47 8.20 11.10
C GLY A 155 7.75 7.18 10.19
N PRO A 156 6.44 7.32 9.94
CA PRO A 156 5.69 6.43 9.05
C PRO A 156 6.10 6.45 7.57
N ALA A 157 6.98 7.35 7.11
CA ALA A 157 7.34 7.52 5.70
C ALA A 157 7.88 6.23 5.04
N TRP A 158 8.60 5.39 5.79
CA TRP A 158 9.20 4.14 5.32
C TRP A 158 8.20 3.22 4.60
N PHE A 159 6.95 3.15 5.08
CA PHE A 159 5.91 2.33 4.45
C PHE A 159 5.62 2.78 3.02
N VAL A 160 5.60 4.10 2.77
CA VAL A 160 5.36 4.66 1.42
C VAL A 160 6.54 4.37 0.50
N ALA A 161 7.77 4.45 1.01
CA ALA A 161 8.96 4.11 0.26
C ALA A 161 8.96 2.63 -0.16
N ASP A 162 8.65 1.72 0.76
CA ASP A 162 8.50 0.30 0.45
C ASP A 162 7.38 0.04 -0.57
N GLU A 163 6.26 0.74 -0.45
CA GLU A 163 5.15 0.63 -1.41
C GLU A 163 5.56 1.12 -2.81
N VAL A 164 6.33 2.18 -2.91
CA VAL A 164 6.89 2.67 -4.19
C VAL A 164 7.86 1.64 -4.79
N MET A 165 8.76 1.04 -4.00
CA MET A 165 9.64 -0.04 -4.47
C MET A 165 8.83 -1.23 -5.00
N PHE A 166 7.72 -1.56 -4.34
CA PHE A 166 6.80 -2.59 -4.83
C PHE A 166 6.12 -2.20 -6.15
N TYR A 167 5.72 -0.95 -6.33
CA TYR A 167 5.18 -0.49 -7.62
C TYR A 167 6.20 -0.64 -8.75
N LEU A 168 7.45 -0.30 -8.50
CA LEU A 168 8.54 -0.48 -9.46
C LEU A 168 8.76 -1.96 -9.79
N PHE A 169 8.76 -2.84 -8.78
CA PHE A 169 8.84 -4.28 -8.96
C PHE A 169 7.70 -4.81 -9.85
N ILE A 170 6.44 -4.50 -9.55
CA ILE A 170 5.29 -4.91 -10.35
C ILE A 170 5.41 -4.41 -11.80
N ALA A 171 5.78 -3.14 -12.00
CA ALA A 171 5.96 -2.58 -13.33
C ALA A 171 7.05 -3.31 -14.13
N ALA A 172 8.17 -3.62 -13.48
CA ALA A 172 9.30 -4.31 -14.10
C ALA A 172 8.94 -5.73 -14.56
N ILE A 173 8.23 -6.50 -13.72
CA ILE A 173 7.89 -7.89 -14.04
C ILE A 173 6.66 -8.04 -14.96
N MET A 174 5.79 -7.04 -15.03
CA MET A 174 4.46 -7.10 -15.67
C MET A 174 4.54 -7.64 -17.11
N THR A 175 5.40 -7.06 -17.93
CA THR A 175 5.51 -7.46 -19.35
C THR A 175 6.01 -8.89 -19.49
N ALA A 176 6.99 -9.31 -18.69
CA ALA A 176 7.50 -10.68 -18.72
C ALA A 176 6.44 -11.68 -18.27
N THR A 177 5.74 -11.41 -17.16
CA THR A 177 4.65 -12.26 -16.65
C THR A 177 3.55 -12.44 -17.68
N ILE A 178 3.06 -11.36 -18.29
CA ILE A 178 2.00 -11.41 -19.29
C ILE A 178 2.47 -12.19 -20.53
N ARG A 179 3.68 -11.96 -21.02
CA ARG A 179 4.26 -12.68 -22.16
C ARG A 179 4.38 -14.17 -21.89
N HIS A 180 4.81 -14.58 -20.69
CA HIS A 180 4.87 -15.99 -20.30
C HIS A 180 3.48 -16.62 -20.25
N CYS A 181 2.49 -15.93 -19.70
CA CYS A 181 1.09 -16.39 -19.71
C CYS A 181 0.55 -16.61 -21.12
N HIS A 182 0.83 -15.70 -22.07
CA HIS A 182 0.39 -15.84 -23.46
C HIS A 182 1.08 -16.99 -24.21
N ARG A 183 2.33 -17.31 -23.85
CA ARG A 183 3.08 -18.45 -24.43
C ARG A 183 2.71 -19.77 -23.78
N ALA A 184 2.20 -19.76 -22.57
CA ALA A 184 1.84 -20.96 -21.82
C ALA A 184 0.65 -21.67 -22.46
N LYS A 185 0.82 -22.97 -22.78
CA LYS A 185 -0.20 -23.79 -23.44
C LYS A 185 -1.24 -24.33 -22.47
N THR A 186 -0.89 -24.53 -21.20
CA THR A 186 -1.77 -25.10 -20.18
C THR A 186 -2.17 -24.08 -19.13
N LYS A 187 -3.29 -24.34 -18.43
CA LYS A 187 -3.77 -23.49 -17.32
C LYS A 187 -2.75 -23.47 -16.17
N GLU A 188 -2.16 -24.60 -15.87
CA GLU A 188 -1.16 -24.79 -14.82
C GLU A 188 0.08 -23.94 -15.07
N SER A 189 0.58 -23.94 -16.33
CA SER A 189 1.72 -23.08 -16.72
C SER A 189 1.42 -21.59 -16.60
N ARG A 190 0.17 -21.17 -16.91
CA ARG A 190 -0.26 -19.77 -16.70
C ARG A 190 -0.35 -19.42 -15.21
N LEU A 191 -0.91 -20.33 -14.41
CA LEU A 191 -0.98 -20.14 -12.96
C LEU A 191 0.44 -20.03 -12.35
N LEU A 192 1.37 -20.89 -12.78
CA LEU A 192 2.75 -20.83 -12.34
C LEU A 192 3.39 -19.48 -12.74
N ALA A 193 3.16 -19.01 -13.96
CA ALA A 193 3.71 -17.74 -14.44
C ALA A 193 3.23 -16.53 -13.62
N VAL A 194 1.96 -16.49 -13.21
CA VAL A 194 1.44 -15.40 -12.35
C VAL A 194 1.77 -15.60 -10.89
N SER A 195 2.10 -16.82 -10.44
CA SER A 195 2.48 -17.09 -9.04
C SER A 195 3.97 -16.88 -8.81
N ALA A 196 4.81 -17.09 -9.81
CA ALA A 196 6.27 -17.05 -9.69
C ALA A 196 6.81 -15.74 -9.07
N PRO A 197 6.35 -14.53 -9.46
CA PRO A 197 6.80 -13.30 -8.83
C PRO A 197 6.46 -13.21 -7.34
N ALA A 198 5.28 -13.68 -6.95
CA ALA A 198 4.86 -13.71 -5.56
C ALA A 198 5.71 -14.67 -4.72
N LEU A 199 5.94 -15.87 -5.25
CA LEU A 199 6.82 -16.86 -4.62
C LEU A 199 8.25 -16.35 -4.50
N LEU A 200 8.75 -15.64 -5.53
CA LEU A 200 10.08 -15.00 -5.47
C LEU A 200 10.17 -14.01 -4.30
N LEU A 201 9.19 -13.13 -4.14
CA LEU A 201 9.17 -12.16 -3.03
C LEU A 201 9.17 -12.86 -1.66
N ILE A 202 8.37 -13.91 -1.50
CA ILE A 202 8.31 -14.68 -0.25
C ILE A 202 9.67 -15.33 0.04
N LEU A 203 10.25 -16.03 -0.93
CA LEU A 203 11.52 -16.72 -0.76
C LEU A 203 12.66 -15.75 -0.49
N VAL A 204 12.70 -14.61 -1.19
CA VAL A 204 13.70 -13.57 -0.96
C VAL A 204 13.56 -12.97 0.43
N SER A 205 12.34 -12.63 0.87
CA SER A 205 12.10 -12.10 2.22
C SER A 205 12.49 -13.07 3.31
N TRP A 206 12.05 -14.31 3.21
CA TRP A 206 12.40 -15.34 4.21
C TRP A 206 13.89 -15.68 4.21
N GLY A 207 14.51 -15.77 3.04
CA GLY A 207 15.95 -15.93 2.92
C GLY A 207 16.73 -14.78 3.55
N PHE A 208 16.31 -13.55 3.28
CA PHE A 208 16.87 -12.34 3.89
C PHE A 208 16.72 -12.35 5.41
N LYS A 209 15.51 -12.55 5.94
CA LYS A 209 15.26 -12.61 7.39
C LYS A 209 16.07 -13.73 8.07
N ALA A 210 16.14 -14.91 7.43
CA ALA A 210 16.94 -16.02 7.95
C ALA A 210 18.43 -15.68 7.99
N TRP A 211 18.95 -15.04 6.94
CA TRP A 211 20.34 -14.59 6.91
C TRP A 211 20.64 -13.57 8.01
N GLU A 212 19.79 -12.54 8.15
CA GLU A 212 19.99 -11.48 9.14
C GLU A 212 19.84 -12.00 10.60
N LEU A 213 18.98 -12.99 10.83
CA LEU A 213 18.79 -13.59 12.17
C LEU A 213 19.89 -14.58 12.54
N PHE A 214 20.29 -15.47 11.62
CA PHE A 214 21.10 -16.63 11.94
C PHE A 214 22.56 -16.52 11.50
N VAL A 215 22.87 -15.63 10.56
CA VAL A 215 24.23 -15.44 10.03
C VAL A 215 24.80 -14.09 10.45
N SER A 216 24.10 -13.00 10.14
CA SER A 216 24.55 -11.65 10.47
C SER A 216 24.27 -11.24 11.92
N HIS A 217 23.34 -11.93 12.60
CA HIS A 217 22.90 -11.64 13.96
C HIS A 217 22.50 -10.18 14.19
N VAL A 218 21.78 -9.59 13.22
CA VAL A 218 21.39 -8.18 13.26
C VAL A 218 20.39 -7.94 14.40
N PRO A 219 20.65 -6.95 15.27
CA PRO A 219 19.79 -6.66 16.42
C PRO A 219 18.44 -6.08 15.97
N ALA A 220 17.41 -6.21 16.81
CA ALA A 220 16.06 -5.75 16.52
C ALA A 220 15.94 -4.23 16.28
N ASN A 221 16.90 -3.44 16.77
CA ASN A 221 16.95 -1.99 16.59
C ASN A 221 17.74 -1.51 15.35
N HIS A 222 18.16 -2.40 14.49
CA HIS A 222 18.73 -2.03 13.19
C HIS A 222 17.59 -1.77 12.19
N TRP A 223 17.09 -0.56 12.19
CA TRP A 223 15.80 -0.21 11.60
C TRP A 223 15.72 -0.45 10.10
N SER A 224 16.74 -0.06 9.31
CA SER A 224 16.74 -0.28 7.85
C SER A 224 16.69 -1.75 7.44
N THR A 225 17.19 -2.67 8.26
CA THR A 225 17.05 -4.11 8.03
C THR A 225 15.61 -4.58 8.20
N TRP A 226 14.95 -4.18 9.31
CA TRP A 226 13.64 -4.72 9.68
C TRP A 226 12.46 -3.94 9.12
N TYR A 227 12.69 -2.71 8.64
CA TYR A 227 11.67 -1.83 8.05
C TYR A 227 11.93 -1.51 6.57
N GLY A 228 12.93 -2.16 5.95
CA GLY A 228 13.20 -2.02 4.53
C GLY A 228 12.44 -3.02 3.66
N PRO A 229 12.44 -2.82 2.33
CA PRO A 229 11.55 -3.52 1.41
C PRO A 229 11.74 -5.04 1.36
N LEU A 230 12.93 -5.55 1.68
CA LEU A 230 13.19 -6.98 1.71
C LEU A 230 12.53 -7.67 2.90
N ALA A 231 12.44 -6.99 4.05
CA ALA A 231 11.82 -7.54 5.24
C ALA A 231 10.28 -7.66 5.11
N TRP A 232 9.65 -6.83 4.28
CA TRP A 232 8.19 -6.82 4.08
C TRP A 232 7.75 -7.41 2.74
N ALA A 233 8.69 -7.92 1.95
CA ALA A 233 8.40 -8.49 0.63
C ALA A 233 7.49 -9.72 0.68
N ASP A 234 7.53 -10.53 1.73
CA ASP A 234 6.62 -11.65 1.91
C ASP A 234 5.17 -11.23 2.14
N ASN A 235 4.91 -10.16 2.90
CA ASN A 235 3.57 -9.60 3.06
C ASN A 235 2.96 -9.25 1.69
N LEU A 236 3.76 -8.64 0.82
CA LEU A 236 3.38 -8.34 -0.56
C LEU A 236 3.19 -9.64 -1.36
N GLY A 237 4.11 -10.59 -1.24
CA GLY A 237 4.04 -11.88 -1.91
C GLY A 237 2.80 -12.69 -1.55
N PHE A 238 2.43 -12.77 -0.28
CA PHE A 238 1.21 -13.46 0.16
C PHE A 238 -0.06 -12.74 -0.30
N GLY A 239 -0.09 -11.40 -0.30
CA GLY A 239 -1.17 -10.62 -0.89
C GLY A 239 -1.34 -10.90 -2.39
N MET A 240 -0.22 -10.99 -3.12
CA MET A 240 -0.21 -11.38 -4.54
C MET A 240 -0.69 -12.82 -4.76
N LEU A 241 -0.26 -13.79 -3.95
CA LEU A 241 -0.75 -15.18 -4.02
C LEU A 241 -2.25 -15.28 -3.77
N LEU A 242 -2.76 -14.53 -2.79
CA LEU A 242 -4.20 -14.47 -2.55
C LEU A 242 -4.95 -13.93 -3.77
N ALA A 243 -4.40 -12.94 -4.47
CA ALA A 243 -4.96 -12.43 -5.72
C ALA A 243 -4.99 -13.50 -6.83
N VAL A 244 -3.92 -14.32 -6.94
CA VAL A 244 -3.89 -15.44 -7.89
C VAL A 244 -4.98 -16.46 -7.56
N VAL A 245 -5.08 -16.89 -6.30
CA VAL A 245 -6.08 -17.86 -5.85
C VAL A 245 -7.50 -17.33 -6.09
N TRP A 246 -7.75 -16.07 -5.75
CA TRP A 246 -9.06 -15.43 -5.92
C TRP A 246 -9.49 -15.33 -7.39
N VAL A 247 -8.60 -14.89 -8.28
CA VAL A 247 -8.89 -14.81 -9.73
C VAL A 247 -9.03 -16.19 -10.34
N ALA A 248 -8.19 -17.16 -9.94
CA ALA A 248 -8.26 -18.54 -10.43
C ALA A 248 -9.53 -19.28 -9.98
N ALA A 249 -10.08 -18.90 -8.83
CA ALA A 249 -11.33 -19.45 -8.31
C ALA A 249 -12.57 -18.99 -9.10
N ASP A 250 -12.45 -17.95 -9.92
CA ASP A 250 -13.47 -17.49 -10.88
C ASP A 250 -14.88 -17.36 -10.26
N GLY A 251 -14.97 -16.59 -9.17
CA GLY A 251 -16.24 -16.34 -8.48
C GLY A 251 -16.73 -17.46 -7.56
N ARG A 252 -15.97 -18.54 -7.36
CA ARG A 252 -16.31 -19.58 -6.39
C ARG A 252 -16.28 -19.00 -4.98
N LEU A 253 -17.35 -19.23 -4.24
CA LEU A 253 -17.49 -18.82 -2.86
C LEU A 253 -17.16 -20.00 -1.92
N LEU A 254 -16.63 -19.69 -0.75
CA LEU A 254 -16.40 -20.67 0.29
C LEU A 254 -17.64 -20.83 1.18
N SER A 255 -17.82 -22.02 1.73
CA SER A 255 -18.92 -22.29 2.63
C SER A 255 -18.81 -21.44 3.92
N PRO A 256 -19.93 -21.06 4.55
CA PRO A 256 -19.91 -20.27 5.79
C PRO A 256 -19.10 -20.93 6.90
N ARG A 257 -19.11 -22.26 6.98
CA ARG A 257 -18.31 -23.01 8.00
C ARG A 257 -16.81 -22.82 7.81
N VAL A 258 -16.32 -22.90 6.55
CA VAL A 258 -14.91 -22.65 6.20
C VAL A 258 -14.55 -21.21 6.53
N LEU A 259 -15.39 -20.24 6.15
CA LEU A 259 -15.15 -18.82 6.40
C LEU A 259 -15.09 -18.52 7.91
N ILE A 260 -15.97 -19.11 8.72
CA ILE A 260 -15.92 -18.96 10.18
C ILE A 260 -14.65 -19.59 10.73
N GLY A 261 -14.31 -20.81 10.32
CA GLY A 261 -13.06 -21.47 10.72
C GLY A 261 -11.82 -20.64 10.38
N THR A 262 -11.77 -20.05 9.19
CA THR A 262 -10.69 -19.15 8.76
C THR A 262 -10.55 -17.92 9.67
N ARG A 263 -11.67 -17.29 10.05
CA ARG A 263 -11.68 -16.10 10.94
C ARG A 263 -11.27 -16.47 12.37
N VAL A 264 -11.77 -17.58 12.87
CA VAL A 264 -11.36 -18.10 14.19
C VAL A 264 -9.88 -18.42 14.21
N GLY A 265 -9.37 -19.12 13.18
CA GLY A 265 -7.96 -19.39 13.02
C GLY A 265 -7.10 -18.12 12.96
N ALA A 266 -7.54 -17.11 12.20
CA ALA A 266 -6.89 -15.80 12.15
C ALA A 266 -6.86 -15.12 13.53
N GLY A 267 -7.97 -15.17 14.27
CA GLY A 267 -8.04 -14.64 15.64
C GLY A 267 -7.09 -15.34 16.61
N ILE A 268 -7.00 -16.67 16.52
CA ILE A 268 -6.05 -17.47 17.32
C ILE A 268 -4.60 -17.09 16.99
N LEU A 269 -4.26 -16.95 15.70
CA LEU A 269 -2.93 -16.55 15.27
C LEU A 269 -2.57 -15.14 15.74
N LEU A 270 -3.50 -14.18 15.68
CA LEU A 270 -3.28 -12.83 16.22
C LEU A 270 -3.08 -12.87 17.75
N ALA A 271 -3.87 -13.65 18.47
CA ALA A 271 -3.69 -13.83 19.92
C ALA A 271 -2.32 -14.47 20.24
N ALA A 272 -1.92 -15.47 19.46
CA ALA A 272 -0.59 -16.10 19.58
C ALA A 272 0.54 -15.09 19.25
N ALA A 273 0.38 -14.27 18.21
CA ALA A 273 1.32 -13.23 17.86
C ALA A 273 1.55 -12.26 19.04
N VAL A 274 0.46 -11.76 19.64
CA VAL A 274 0.52 -10.87 20.81
C VAL A 274 1.17 -11.56 22.01
N ALA A 275 0.84 -12.82 22.26
CA ALA A 275 1.37 -13.58 23.40
C ALA A 275 2.87 -13.89 23.26
N LEU A 276 3.33 -14.18 22.04
CA LEU A 276 4.71 -14.56 21.72
C LEU A 276 5.62 -13.36 21.43
N ARG A 277 5.05 -12.14 21.35
CA ARG A 277 5.84 -10.95 21.08
C ARG A 277 6.85 -10.70 22.22
N GLY A 278 8.13 -10.66 21.85
CA GLY A 278 9.26 -10.36 22.73
C GLY A 278 10.08 -9.18 22.19
N GLN A 279 11.30 -9.02 22.73
CA GLN A 279 12.22 -7.95 22.38
C GLN A 279 13.33 -8.41 21.41
N SER A 280 13.53 -9.72 21.23
CA SER A 280 14.55 -10.23 20.32
C SER A 280 14.11 -10.07 18.86
N ALA A 281 15.07 -9.90 17.95
CA ALA A 281 14.80 -9.81 16.52
C ALA A 281 13.97 -11.02 16.01
N ALA A 282 14.27 -12.22 16.47
CA ALA A 282 13.53 -13.43 16.10
C ALA A 282 12.07 -13.39 16.57
N SER A 283 11.80 -12.92 17.82
CA SER A 283 10.43 -12.83 18.33
C SER A 283 9.62 -11.74 17.62
N VAL A 284 10.24 -10.61 17.25
CA VAL A 284 9.62 -9.55 16.47
C VAL A 284 9.33 -10.03 15.04
N ALA A 285 10.28 -10.70 14.39
CA ALA A 285 10.06 -11.29 13.07
C ALA A 285 8.91 -12.30 13.08
N MET A 286 8.89 -13.25 14.05
CA MET A 286 7.81 -14.22 14.19
C MET A 286 6.45 -13.57 14.45
N PHE A 287 6.41 -12.51 15.26
CA PHE A 287 5.20 -11.72 15.48
C PHE A 287 4.65 -11.16 14.16
N HIS A 288 5.48 -10.56 13.31
CA HIS A 288 5.06 -10.02 12.01
C HIS A 288 4.55 -11.12 11.07
N GLU A 289 5.21 -12.30 11.05
CA GLU A 289 4.76 -13.44 10.24
C GLU A 289 3.36 -13.94 10.66
N LEU A 290 3.13 -14.10 11.96
CA LEU A 290 1.83 -14.53 12.48
C LEU A 290 0.73 -13.49 12.19
N CYS A 291 1.03 -12.20 12.31
CA CYS A 291 0.13 -11.12 11.92
C CYS A 291 -0.17 -11.19 10.41
N MET A 292 0.82 -11.34 9.57
CA MET A 292 0.69 -11.44 8.11
C MET A 292 -0.22 -12.61 7.71
N ILE A 293 0.02 -13.82 8.22
CA ILE A 293 -0.82 -14.98 7.93
C ILE A 293 -2.26 -14.74 8.37
N SER A 294 -2.46 -14.12 9.54
CA SER A 294 -3.79 -13.74 10.03
C SER A 294 -4.49 -12.76 9.10
N PHE A 295 -3.78 -11.75 8.61
CA PHE A 295 -4.33 -10.75 7.70
C PHE A 295 -4.69 -11.33 6.34
N VAL A 296 -3.86 -12.21 5.80
CA VAL A 296 -4.19 -12.96 4.57
C VAL A 296 -5.46 -13.78 4.76
N ALA A 297 -5.60 -14.48 5.89
CA ALA A 297 -6.78 -15.28 6.22
C ALA A 297 -8.03 -14.40 6.38
N LEU A 298 -7.94 -13.24 7.05
CA LEU A 298 -9.06 -12.29 7.20
C LEU A 298 -9.48 -11.73 5.84
N LEU A 299 -8.54 -11.32 5.00
CA LEU A 299 -8.82 -10.83 3.65
C LEU A 299 -9.46 -11.93 2.80
N ALA A 300 -8.92 -13.15 2.81
CA ALA A 300 -9.49 -14.30 2.14
C ALA A 300 -10.93 -14.55 2.59
N SER A 301 -11.20 -14.47 3.92
CA SER A 301 -12.54 -14.65 4.46
C SER A 301 -13.55 -13.60 4.02
N SER A 302 -13.08 -12.43 3.57
CA SER A 302 -13.93 -11.36 3.03
C SER A 302 -14.13 -11.51 1.53
N VAL A 303 -13.06 -11.77 0.75
CA VAL A 303 -13.15 -11.83 -0.70
C VAL A 303 -13.84 -13.10 -1.24
N PHE A 304 -13.81 -14.21 -0.46
CA PHE A 304 -14.51 -15.45 -0.79
C PHE A 304 -15.90 -15.58 -0.13
N ALA A 305 -16.35 -14.57 0.61
CA ALA A 305 -17.69 -14.54 1.16
C ALA A 305 -18.71 -14.03 0.14
N ALA A 306 -19.95 -14.49 0.27
CA ALA A 306 -21.07 -13.96 -0.50
C ALA A 306 -21.25 -12.44 -0.23
N PRO A 307 -21.66 -11.64 -1.24
CA PRO A 307 -21.82 -10.19 -1.08
C PRO A 307 -22.76 -9.79 0.06
N ASP A 308 -23.77 -10.60 0.32
CA ASP A 308 -24.80 -10.43 1.33
C ASP A 308 -24.45 -11.06 2.70
N ALA A 309 -23.27 -11.65 2.85
CA ALA A 309 -22.85 -12.29 4.09
C ALA A 309 -22.89 -11.31 5.28
N LEU A 310 -23.41 -11.78 6.42
CA LEU A 310 -23.51 -10.97 7.64
C LEU A 310 -22.20 -10.32 8.05
N TRP A 311 -21.09 -11.03 7.91
CA TRP A 311 -19.75 -10.51 8.18
C TRP A 311 -19.44 -9.25 7.35
N ARG A 312 -19.69 -9.30 6.04
CA ARG A 312 -19.46 -8.16 5.15
C ARG A 312 -20.34 -6.99 5.48
N ARG A 313 -21.64 -7.25 5.77
CA ARG A 313 -22.58 -6.22 6.22
C ARG A 313 -22.18 -5.62 7.56
N ALA A 314 -21.71 -6.45 8.51
CA ALA A 314 -21.27 -6.00 9.82
C ALA A 314 -20.00 -5.11 9.72
N LEU A 315 -19.11 -5.41 8.79
CA LEU A 315 -17.92 -4.60 8.52
C LEU A 315 -18.21 -3.34 7.70
N ALA A 316 -19.17 -3.37 6.78
CA ALA A 316 -19.49 -2.24 5.90
C ALA A 316 -20.13 -1.07 6.67
N ARG A 317 -19.38 -0.49 7.62
CA ARG A 317 -19.82 0.65 8.44
C ARG A 317 -19.40 1.96 7.76
N PRO A 318 -20.34 2.88 7.48
CA PRO A 318 -20.06 4.12 6.74
C PRO A 318 -18.92 4.94 7.36
N PHE A 319 -18.91 5.07 8.69
CA PHE A 319 -17.84 5.77 9.40
C PHE A 319 -16.47 5.14 9.17
N LEU A 320 -16.33 3.83 9.36
CA LEU A 320 -15.05 3.13 9.15
C LEU A 320 -14.63 3.14 7.69
N ALA A 321 -15.56 2.97 6.76
CA ALA A 321 -15.28 3.07 5.33
C ALA A 321 -14.82 4.49 4.94
N GLY A 322 -15.40 5.53 5.56
CA GLY A 322 -14.96 6.91 5.43
C GLY A 322 -13.53 7.11 5.90
N ILE A 323 -13.19 6.62 7.10
CA ILE A 323 -11.79 6.62 7.59
C ILE A 323 -10.87 5.83 6.64
N GLY A 324 -11.32 4.68 6.12
CA GLY A 324 -10.57 3.89 5.14
C GLY A 324 -10.30 4.66 3.84
N THR A 325 -11.21 5.52 3.42
CA THR A 325 -11.05 6.39 2.24
C THR A 325 -9.92 7.41 2.43
N ILE A 326 -9.87 8.08 3.58
CA ILE A 326 -8.85 9.08 3.93
C ILE A 326 -7.63 8.47 4.62
N SER A 327 -7.51 7.13 4.66
CA SER A 327 -6.48 6.42 5.46
C SER A 327 -5.06 6.82 5.09
N PHE A 328 -4.77 7.14 3.83
CA PHE A 328 -3.44 7.56 3.40
C PHE A 328 -3.09 8.95 3.91
N SER A 329 -3.99 9.94 3.77
CA SER A 329 -3.81 11.26 4.38
C SER A 329 -3.65 11.16 5.90
N LEU A 330 -4.47 10.34 6.57
CA LEU A 330 -4.40 10.14 8.01
C LEU A 330 -3.06 9.51 8.42
N TYR A 331 -2.58 8.53 7.64
CA TYR A 331 -1.29 7.88 7.84
C TYR A 331 -0.10 8.87 7.76
N ILE A 332 -0.14 9.79 6.82
CA ILE A 332 0.95 10.76 6.62
C ILE A 332 0.95 11.84 7.72
N TRP A 333 -0.23 12.31 8.15
CA TRP A 333 -0.31 13.47 9.04
C TRP A 333 -0.33 13.16 10.54
N HIS A 334 -0.71 11.93 10.98
CA HIS A 334 -0.93 11.67 12.41
C HIS A 334 0.32 11.85 13.27
N GLU A 335 1.48 11.39 12.84
CA GLU A 335 2.71 11.55 13.62
C GLU A 335 3.25 12.99 13.61
N PRO A 336 3.33 13.70 12.47
CA PRO A 336 3.66 15.13 12.48
C PRO A 336 2.79 15.96 13.41
N ILE A 337 1.48 15.68 13.47
CA ILE A 337 0.56 16.35 14.40
C ILE A 337 0.92 16.02 15.85
N LEU A 338 1.21 14.76 16.16
CA LEU A 338 1.62 14.35 17.49
C LEU A 338 2.90 15.07 17.94
N LEU A 339 3.89 15.13 17.06
CA LEU A 339 5.16 15.82 17.34
C LEU A 339 4.96 17.33 17.51
N PHE A 340 4.16 17.95 16.66
CA PHE A 340 3.79 19.37 16.82
C PHE A 340 3.12 19.65 18.16
N LEU A 341 2.15 18.84 18.56
CA LEU A 341 1.48 18.95 19.86
C LEU A 341 2.47 18.74 21.01
N SER A 342 3.38 17.80 20.88
CA SER A 342 4.42 17.52 21.87
C SER A 342 5.34 18.72 22.10
N ASP A 343 5.68 19.45 21.04
CA ASP A 343 6.62 20.56 21.09
C ASP A 343 5.98 21.86 21.61
N HIS A 344 4.65 22.04 21.42
CA HIS A 344 3.95 23.30 21.70
C HIS A 344 2.95 23.23 22.85
N THR A 345 2.72 22.04 23.42
CA THR A 345 1.72 21.87 24.50
C THR A 345 2.24 21.01 25.64
N ALA A 346 1.52 21.03 26.77
CA ALA A 346 1.82 20.17 27.92
C ALA A 346 1.58 18.65 27.64
N ILE A 347 1.18 18.27 26.44
CA ILE A 347 0.95 16.86 26.07
C ILE A 347 2.23 16.03 26.19
N GLY A 348 3.40 16.64 26.02
CA GLY A 348 4.71 16.05 26.26
C GLY A 348 5.04 15.78 27.72
N SER A 349 4.22 16.31 28.67
CA SER A 349 4.41 16.10 30.09
C SER A 349 4.26 14.61 30.49
N PRO A 350 5.12 14.09 31.37
CA PRO A 350 5.00 12.73 31.89
C PRO A 350 3.66 12.43 32.59
N GLN A 351 2.93 13.46 33.04
CA GLN A 351 1.64 13.32 33.70
C GLN A 351 0.45 13.18 32.74
N THR A 352 0.61 13.52 31.45
CA THR A 352 -0.50 13.47 30.47
C THR A 352 -0.93 12.04 30.21
N SER A 353 -2.22 11.73 30.38
CA SER A 353 -2.75 10.39 30.14
C SER A 353 -2.54 9.94 28.69
N PHE A 354 -2.13 8.69 28.51
CA PHE A 354 -2.07 8.06 27.18
C PHE A 354 -3.41 8.18 26.41
N TRP A 355 -4.53 7.92 27.10
CA TRP A 355 -5.84 7.98 26.48
C TRP A 355 -6.20 9.38 26.00
N LEU A 356 -5.81 10.40 26.76
CA LEU A 356 -5.99 11.78 26.33
C LEU A 356 -5.17 12.09 25.07
N ILE A 357 -3.91 11.64 25.00
CA ILE A 357 -3.07 11.80 23.82
C ILE A 357 -3.67 11.08 22.60
N ALA A 358 -4.11 9.83 22.77
CA ALA A 358 -4.71 9.06 21.68
C ALA A 358 -5.99 9.72 21.16
N VAL A 359 -6.87 10.19 22.04
CA VAL A 359 -8.12 10.89 21.66
C VAL A 359 -7.81 12.21 20.97
N LEU A 360 -6.93 13.05 21.52
CA LEU A 360 -6.55 14.32 20.92
C LEU A 360 -5.91 14.12 19.54
N LEU A 361 -5.06 13.11 19.41
CA LEU A 361 -4.44 12.77 18.13
C LEU A 361 -5.49 12.38 17.09
N LEU A 362 -6.47 11.55 17.45
CA LEU A 362 -7.56 11.19 16.54
C LEU A 362 -8.44 12.39 16.18
N VAL A 363 -8.84 13.20 17.17
CA VAL A 363 -9.72 14.37 16.97
C VAL A 363 -9.08 15.41 16.05
N LEU A 364 -7.76 15.58 16.11
CA LEU A 364 -7.06 16.55 15.28
C LEU A 364 -6.63 15.98 13.93
N SER A 365 -6.17 14.72 13.91
CA SER A 365 -5.64 14.13 12.69
C SER A 365 -6.74 13.79 11.66
N VAL A 366 -7.93 13.37 12.11
CA VAL A 366 -9.02 13.01 11.19
C VAL A 366 -9.52 14.20 10.37
N PRO A 367 -9.83 15.39 10.95
CA PRO A 367 -10.20 16.56 10.16
C PRO A 367 -9.09 17.05 9.22
N ILE A 368 -7.83 17.05 9.68
CA ILE A 368 -6.69 17.46 8.85
C ILE A 368 -6.52 16.48 7.68
N ALA A 369 -6.62 15.18 7.94
CA ALA A 369 -6.58 14.16 6.90
C ALA A 369 -7.74 14.31 5.90
N PHE A 370 -8.94 14.63 6.37
CA PHE A 370 -10.10 14.89 5.52
C PHE A 370 -9.85 16.08 4.59
N VAL A 371 -9.39 17.21 5.11
CA VAL A 371 -9.04 18.39 4.30
C VAL A 371 -7.93 18.04 3.31
N SER A 372 -6.86 17.39 3.77
CA SER A 372 -5.74 16.97 2.93
C SER A 372 -6.18 16.05 1.79
N TYR A 373 -7.08 15.11 2.07
CA TYR A 373 -7.65 14.23 1.05
C TYR A 373 -8.38 15.03 -0.04
N TRP A 374 -9.28 15.93 0.33
CA TRP A 374 -10.08 16.71 -0.60
C TRP A 374 -9.27 17.74 -1.40
N VAL A 375 -8.20 18.29 -0.80
CA VAL A 375 -7.38 19.31 -1.45
C VAL A 375 -6.32 18.71 -2.36
N ILE A 376 -5.80 17.51 -2.02
CA ILE A 376 -4.63 16.93 -2.69
C ILE A 376 -4.98 15.59 -3.36
N GLU A 377 -5.42 14.58 -2.60
CA GLU A 377 -5.61 13.23 -3.15
C GLU A 377 -6.78 13.16 -4.14
N TYR A 378 -7.89 13.81 -3.82
CA TYR A 378 -9.09 13.80 -4.64
C TYR A 378 -8.86 14.45 -6.02
N PRO A 379 -8.30 15.69 -6.15
CA PRO A 379 -8.01 16.28 -7.46
C PRO A 379 -6.99 15.46 -8.27
N VAL A 380 -5.92 15.00 -7.63
CA VAL A 380 -4.92 14.14 -8.30
C VAL A 380 -5.53 12.79 -8.71
N GLY A 381 -6.52 12.32 -7.96
CA GLY A 381 -7.32 11.15 -8.31
C GLY A 381 -7.96 11.25 -9.70
N HIS A 382 -8.43 12.41 -10.08
CA HIS A 382 -9.03 12.67 -11.40
C HIS A 382 -8.00 12.60 -12.53
N LEU A 383 -6.77 13.05 -12.29
CA LEU A 383 -5.68 12.92 -13.27
C LEU A 383 -5.34 11.47 -13.58
N ARG A 384 -5.56 10.56 -12.62
CA ARG A 384 -5.29 9.11 -12.81
C ARG A 384 -6.20 8.47 -13.86
N SER A 385 -7.42 8.97 -14.02
CA SER A 385 -8.38 8.47 -15.01
C SER A 385 -7.89 8.68 -16.45
N LEU A 386 -7.10 9.72 -16.69
CA LEU A 386 -6.50 10.02 -18.00
C LEU A 386 -5.52 8.93 -18.45
N PHE A 387 -4.95 8.18 -17.51
CA PHE A 387 -4.00 7.09 -17.78
C PHE A 387 -4.63 5.70 -17.63
N ALA A 388 -5.97 5.62 -17.50
CA ALA A 388 -6.68 4.35 -17.47
C ALA A 388 -6.76 3.72 -18.86
N PRO A 389 -6.71 2.36 -18.98
CA PRO A 389 -6.95 1.69 -20.24
C PRO A 389 -8.38 1.99 -20.73
N GLY A 390 -8.49 2.61 -21.93
CA GLY A 390 -9.79 3.05 -22.45
C GLY A 390 -10.25 4.40 -21.93
N GLY A 391 -9.43 5.08 -21.09
CA GLY A 391 -9.74 6.36 -20.46
C GLY A 391 -10.06 7.45 -21.46
N GLY A 392 -11.35 7.77 -21.54
CA GLY A 392 -11.88 8.96 -22.17
C GLY A 392 -12.62 9.76 -21.11
N LEU A 393 -12.91 11.03 -21.40
CA LEU A 393 -13.68 11.92 -20.53
C LEU A 393 -15.03 11.31 -20.04
N ARG A 394 -15.53 10.26 -20.69
CA ARG A 394 -16.75 9.54 -20.26
C ARG A 394 -16.60 8.75 -18.98
N ASP A 395 -15.42 8.14 -18.73
CA ASP A 395 -15.16 7.39 -17.48
C ASP A 395 -14.88 8.33 -16.31
N TYR A 396 -14.47 9.56 -16.60
CA TYR A 396 -14.29 10.65 -15.66
C TYR A 396 -15.59 10.96 -14.89
N TYR A 397 -16.73 11.08 -15.58
CA TYR A 397 -18.02 11.37 -14.95
C TYR A 397 -18.72 10.16 -14.34
N ALA A 398 -18.31 8.94 -14.67
CA ALA A 398 -18.86 7.73 -14.05
C ALA A 398 -18.31 7.50 -12.64
N ASP A 399 -17.07 7.93 -12.36
CA ASP A 399 -16.45 7.83 -11.03
C ASP A 399 -17.00 8.91 -10.07
N ASP A 400 -17.38 10.07 -10.59
CA ASP A 400 -17.98 11.19 -9.82
C ASP A 400 -19.36 10.86 -9.25
N ARG A 401 -20.18 10.08 -9.97
CA ARG A 401 -21.52 9.70 -9.48
C ARG A 401 -21.48 8.83 -8.24
N VAL A 402 -20.38 8.13 -7.99
CA VAL A 402 -20.21 7.30 -6.80
C VAL A 402 -19.87 8.14 -5.58
N HIS A 403 -19.22 9.30 -5.76
CA HIS A 403 -18.90 10.22 -4.66
C HIS A 403 -20.07 11.12 -4.28
N LEU A 404 -20.89 11.55 -5.24
CA LEU A 404 -22.08 12.34 -5.00
C LEU A 404 -23.22 11.54 -4.34
N ALA A 405 -23.33 10.25 -4.64
CA ALA A 405 -24.31 9.35 -4.00
C ALA A 405 -24.13 9.22 -2.47
N MET A 406 -22.95 9.53 -1.92
CA MET A 406 -22.78 9.57 -0.45
C MET A 406 -23.35 10.85 0.19
N VAL A 407 -23.66 11.88 -0.59
CA VAL A 407 -24.22 13.15 -0.12
C VAL A 407 -25.74 13.18 -0.38
N GLU A 408 -26.22 12.52 -1.43
CA GLU A 408 -27.63 12.56 -1.87
C GLU A 408 -28.56 11.50 -1.24
N ASP A 409 -28.04 10.47 -0.57
CA ASP A 409 -28.86 9.41 0.03
C ASP A 409 -29.61 9.85 1.32
N ARG A 410 -29.75 11.15 1.54
CA ARG A 410 -30.54 11.74 2.64
C ARG A 410 -31.93 12.24 2.24
N ASP A 411 -32.27 12.24 0.94
CA ASP A 411 -33.52 12.87 0.46
C ASP A 411 -34.50 11.95 -0.29
N GLU A 412 -34.26 10.63 -0.38
CA GLU A 412 -35.17 9.70 -1.08
C GLU A 412 -36.19 8.95 -0.17
N ASP A 413 -36.61 9.52 0.91
CA ASP A 413 -37.83 9.07 1.64
C ASP A 413 -39.09 9.85 1.23
N GLN A 414 -39.20 10.29 -0.02
CA GLN A 414 -40.49 10.81 -0.54
C GLN A 414 -41.10 9.83 -1.56
N PRO A 415 -42.40 9.45 -1.36
CA PRO A 415 -43.06 8.55 -2.30
C PRO A 415 -43.27 9.23 -3.68
N PRO A 416 -43.26 8.45 -4.77
CA PRO A 416 -43.27 9.01 -6.12
C PRO A 416 -44.55 9.76 -6.40
N ARG A 417 -44.45 11.03 -6.75
CA ARG A 417 -45.56 11.83 -7.29
C ARG A 417 -45.97 11.24 -8.64
N ARG A 418 -47.23 10.78 -8.71
CA ARG A 418 -47.91 10.34 -9.93
C ARG A 418 -47.90 11.46 -10.96
N SER A 419 -47.19 11.29 -12.04
CA SER A 419 -47.30 12.13 -13.24
C SER A 419 -48.52 11.66 -14.05
N LEU A 420 -49.52 12.52 -14.18
CA LEU A 420 -50.66 12.38 -15.07
C LEU A 420 -50.16 12.36 -16.53
N ALA A 421 -50.43 11.25 -17.18
CA ALA A 421 -50.22 11.07 -18.61
C ALA A 421 -51.21 11.96 -19.39
N ARG A 422 -50.74 12.74 -20.33
CA ARG A 422 -51.50 13.30 -21.44
C ARG A 422 -51.29 12.41 -22.68
N GLN A 423 -52.40 11.78 -23.10
CA GLN A 423 -52.60 11.19 -24.40
C GLN A 423 -52.72 12.28 -25.48
N GLY A 424 -52.26 12.01 -26.65
CA GLY A 424 -52.56 12.79 -27.86
C GLY A 424 -51.74 12.32 -29.05
N ALA A 425 -52.29 11.32 -29.79
CA ALA A 425 -52.59 11.33 -31.23
C ALA A 425 -51.52 11.90 -32.20
N GLY A 426 -50.91 11.09 -33.08
CA GLY A 426 -51.48 10.65 -34.34
C GLY A 426 -50.67 11.12 -35.55
N ARG A 427 -50.46 10.24 -36.48
CA ARG A 427 -50.26 10.33 -37.95
C ARG A 427 -48.86 10.18 -38.55
N ASP A 428 -48.74 9.01 -39.16
CA ASP A 428 -48.33 8.62 -40.51
C ASP A 428 -47.63 9.67 -41.45
N HIS A 429 -46.55 9.22 -42.10
CA HIS A 429 -46.42 9.04 -43.55
C HIS A 429 -44.98 8.66 -43.95
N HIS A 430 -44.83 7.45 -44.50
CA HIS A 430 -44.47 7.02 -45.84
C HIS A 430 -43.15 7.49 -46.49
N ARG A 431 -42.43 6.45 -47.04
CA ARG A 431 -41.65 6.34 -48.31
C ARG A 431 -40.30 7.05 -48.32
N GLY A 432 -39.28 6.49 -48.86
CA GLY A 432 -38.97 5.43 -49.86
C GLY A 432 -37.49 5.40 -50.07
N ALA A 433 -37.00 4.23 -50.33
CA ALA A 433 -36.30 3.75 -51.49
C ALA A 433 -35.04 4.50 -52.00
N GLY A 434 -33.98 3.72 -52.17
CA GLY A 434 -33.14 3.84 -53.35
C GLY A 434 -31.65 3.77 -53.11
N ALA A 435 -31.09 2.58 -53.35
CA ALA A 435 -30.09 2.19 -54.37
C ALA A 435 -28.64 2.61 -54.09
N ASP A 436 -27.81 1.61 -53.86
CA ASP A 436 -26.73 1.07 -54.71
C ASP A 436 -25.77 2.07 -55.38
N VAL A 437 -24.48 1.79 -55.28
CA VAL A 437 -23.47 1.58 -56.31
C VAL A 437 -22.08 1.50 -55.69
N ASP A 438 -21.47 0.38 -55.63
CA ASP A 438 -20.30 -0.17 -56.31
C ASP A 438 -19.04 0.73 -56.45
N GLY A 439 -17.90 0.16 -56.18
CA GLY A 439 -16.61 0.61 -56.67
C GLY A 439 -15.35 0.20 -55.91
N ARG A 440 -14.92 -1.05 -56.09
CA ARG A 440 -13.50 -1.46 -56.07
C ARG A 440 -12.91 -1.25 -57.47
N PRO A 441 -11.59 -1.45 -57.76
CA PRO A 441 -10.34 -1.57 -56.94
C PRO A 441 -9.12 -0.92 -57.66
N HIS A 442 -7.92 -1.28 -57.24
CA HIS A 442 -6.58 -1.43 -57.88
C HIS A 442 -5.46 -0.74 -57.14
N ARG A 443 -4.52 -1.47 -56.66
CA ARG A 443 -3.31 -2.19 -57.18
C ARG A 443 -2.07 -1.31 -57.39
N SER A 444 -1.01 -1.89 -56.88
CA SER A 444 0.40 -1.96 -57.34
C SER A 444 1.33 -0.84 -56.84
N GLY A 445 2.52 -1.07 -56.47
CA GLY A 445 3.53 -2.09 -56.65
C GLY A 445 4.80 -1.68 -55.94
N GLU A 446 5.52 -2.65 -55.58
CA GLU A 446 6.92 -2.98 -55.87
C GLU A 446 8.07 -1.98 -55.55
N GLY A 447 9.07 -2.50 -54.87
CA GLY A 447 10.46 -2.03 -54.99
C GLY A 447 11.32 -2.23 -53.72
N GLY A 448 11.92 -3.40 -53.53
CA GLY A 448 13.20 -3.52 -52.86
C GLY A 448 14.34 -3.45 -53.91
N PRO A 449 15.60 -3.81 -53.62
CA PRO A 449 16.38 -3.98 -52.38
C PRO A 449 17.77 -3.25 -52.48
N ALA A 450 18.57 -3.30 -51.43
CA ALA A 450 20.04 -3.57 -51.54
C ALA A 450 20.81 -3.25 -50.24
N ASP A 451 21.42 -4.27 -49.73
CA ASP A 451 22.68 -4.34 -48.96
C ASP A 451 23.87 -4.11 -49.95
N PRO A 452 25.17 -3.90 -49.61
CA PRO A 452 25.98 -4.34 -48.44
C PRO A 452 27.15 -3.41 -48.05
N GLY A 453 27.91 -3.83 -47.00
CA GLY A 453 29.29 -3.39 -46.82
C GLY A 453 29.77 -3.29 -45.40
N ARG A 454 30.19 -4.30 -44.78
CA ARG A 454 31.46 -4.95 -44.41
C ARG A 454 32.71 -4.07 -44.40
N ARG A 455 33.39 -3.99 -43.22
CA ARG A 455 34.84 -4.14 -42.95
C ARG A 455 35.17 -3.78 -41.51
N ASP A 456 35.57 -4.74 -40.73
CA ASP A 456 36.92 -5.18 -40.31
C ASP A 456 37.62 -4.26 -39.31
N GLY A 457 38.04 -4.90 -38.18
CA GLY A 457 38.87 -4.43 -37.08
C GLY A 457 40.34 -4.10 -37.47
N PRO A 458 41.33 -4.11 -36.62
CA PRO A 458 41.62 -4.97 -35.47
C PRO A 458 42.32 -4.30 -34.26
N ALA A 459 42.39 -5.06 -33.15
CA ALA A 459 43.47 -5.36 -32.20
C ALA A 459 44.55 -4.29 -31.82
N GLY A 460 44.87 -4.30 -30.52
CA GLY A 460 46.15 -3.79 -29.97
C GLY A 460 46.15 -3.81 -28.43
N HIS A 461 46.61 -4.81 -27.87
CA HIS A 461 47.68 -5.16 -26.91
C HIS A 461 48.27 -4.03 -26.04
N GLY A 462 48.52 -4.39 -24.77
CA GLY A 462 49.54 -3.80 -23.89
C GLY A 462 49.11 -3.85 -22.43
N SER A 463 49.28 -4.91 -21.64
CA SER A 463 50.36 -5.27 -20.68
C SER A 463 51.01 -4.06 -19.99
N ASP A 464 50.99 -3.90 -18.68
CA ASP A 464 51.91 -4.38 -17.70
C ASP A 464 51.86 -3.69 -16.33
N VAL A 465 51.92 -4.50 -15.28
CA VAL A 465 52.90 -4.57 -14.19
C VAL A 465 52.75 -3.63 -12.97
N ARG A 466 52.34 -4.29 -11.88
CA ARG A 466 52.89 -4.24 -10.50
C ARG A 466 53.22 -2.90 -9.85
N ARG A 467 52.65 -2.68 -8.69
CA ARG A 467 53.43 -2.68 -7.43
C ARG A 467 52.52 -2.74 -6.19
N ALA A 468 52.81 -3.73 -5.37
CA ALA A 468 52.32 -3.85 -3.99
C ALA A 468 52.98 -2.80 -3.10
N HIS A 469 52.21 -2.17 -2.23
CA HIS A 469 52.70 -1.61 -0.97
C HIS A 469 51.87 -2.17 0.18
N HIS A 470 52.53 -3.04 0.95
CA HIS A 470 52.11 -3.41 2.31
C HIS A 470 52.12 -2.15 3.17
N ALA A 471 50.97 -1.83 3.74
CA ALA A 471 50.88 -1.00 4.93
C ALA A 471 50.18 -1.83 6.02
N ALA A 472 50.89 -2.01 7.12
CA ALA A 472 50.50 -2.75 8.29
C ALA A 472 49.24 -2.12 8.92
N VAL A 473 48.18 -2.93 9.05
CA VAL A 473 46.99 -2.61 9.83
C VAL A 473 47.32 -2.88 11.30
N ARG A 474 47.31 -1.81 12.12
CA ARG A 474 47.22 -1.91 13.58
C ARG A 474 45.80 -2.32 13.95
N PRO A 475 45.60 -3.15 14.97
CA PRO A 475 44.27 -3.44 15.47
C PRO A 475 43.78 -2.24 16.27
N GLU A 476 42.80 -1.52 15.73
CA GLU A 476 42.02 -0.53 16.47
C GLU A 476 41.04 -1.23 17.40
N GLY A 477 40.93 -0.63 18.57
CA GLY A 477 40.32 -1.06 19.78
C GLY A 477 38.89 -1.57 19.65
N GLN A 478 38.60 -2.51 20.55
CA GLN A 478 37.30 -3.02 20.89
C GLN A 478 36.29 -1.84 21.05
N ALA A 479 35.36 -1.75 20.13
CA ALA A 479 34.18 -0.91 20.29
C ALA A 479 33.34 -1.51 21.42
N GLU A 480 33.09 -0.74 22.47
CA GLU A 480 32.07 -1.05 23.47
C GLU A 480 30.75 -1.37 22.77
N PRO A 481 29.96 -2.31 23.28
CA PRO A 481 28.64 -2.61 22.73
C PRO A 481 27.74 -1.39 22.98
N ASP A 482 27.37 -0.72 21.90
CA ASP A 482 26.43 0.41 21.82
C ASP A 482 24.99 -0.09 22.14
N GLY A 483 24.80 -0.60 23.38
CA GLY A 483 23.62 -1.33 23.84
C GLY A 483 22.39 -0.47 24.20
N ASP A 484 22.48 0.86 24.25
CA ASP A 484 21.42 1.70 24.83
C ASP A 484 21.12 2.99 24.04
N ARG A 485 21.33 3.04 22.74
CA ARG A 485 20.87 4.19 21.97
C ARG A 485 19.37 4.08 21.72
N LEU A 486 18.64 4.87 22.48
CA LEU A 486 17.22 5.12 22.30
C LEU A 486 16.94 5.63 20.86
N PRO A 487 15.76 5.38 20.30
CA PRO A 487 15.36 5.93 19.01
C PRO A 487 15.64 7.43 18.94
N TRP A 488 16.09 7.93 17.79
CA TRP A 488 16.57 9.32 17.56
C TRP A 488 15.63 10.42 18.07
N TRP A 489 14.33 10.16 18.12
CA TRP A 489 13.33 11.07 18.66
C TRP A 489 13.33 11.13 20.19
N VAL A 490 14.01 10.24 20.89
CA VAL A 490 14.29 10.30 22.33
C VAL A 490 15.55 11.13 22.60
N GLU A 491 16.60 11.02 21.76
CA GLU A 491 17.84 11.77 21.93
C GLU A 491 17.65 13.29 21.79
N ARG A 492 16.67 13.75 21.00
CA ARG A 492 16.39 15.19 20.83
C ARG A 492 15.75 15.88 22.03
N ARG A 493 15.35 15.17 23.07
CA ARG A 493 14.72 15.75 24.26
C ARG A 493 15.67 16.13 25.38
N ARG A 494 16.97 15.97 25.24
CA ARG A 494 17.89 16.57 26.19
C ARG A 494 17.81 18.07 26.00
N PRO A 495 17.46 18.89 27.06
CA PRO A 495 17.57 20.31 26.99
C PRO A 495 19.01 20.64 26.56
N ARG A 496 19.18 21.48 25.53
CA ARG A 496 20.50 22.04 25.22
C ARG A 496 20.95 22.69 26.51
N GLU A 497 21.98 22.14 27.14
CA GLU A 497 22.73 22.85 28.15
C GLU A 497 23.14 24.17 27.50
N THR A 498 22.54 25.26 27.97
CA THR A 498 22.96 26.60 27.64
C THR A 498 24.39 26.73 28.12
N SER A 499 25.32 26.63 27.19
CA SER A 499 26.74 26.87 27.42
C SER A 499 26.92 28.25 28.04
N GLY A 500 27.22 28.25 29.30
CA GLY A 500 28.15 29.15 29.96
C GLY A 500 27.97 30.64 29.75
N LEU A 501 27.24 31.28 30.66
CA LEU A 501 27.69 32.58 31.23
C LEU A 501 28.22 32.29 32.62
N GLY A 502 29.53 32.27 32.71
CA GLY A 502 30.25 32.14 33.96
C GLY A 502 29.93 33.29 34.89
N LEU A 503 29.27 32.96 35.99
CA LEU A 503 29.30 33.79 37.20
C LEU A 503 29.93 32.95 38.32
N ARG A 504 31.19 33.29 38.69
CA ARG A 504 31.87 32.77 39.86
C ARG A 504 31.07 33.20 41.11
N PRO A 505 30.86 32.33 42.10
CA PRO A 505 30.36 32.74 43.39
C PRO A 505 31.47 33.48 44.17
N PRO A 506 31.12 34.47 45.02
CA PRO A 506 32.10 35.16 45.86
C PRO A 506 32.60 34.23 46.98
N ARG A 507 33.90 34.27 47.22
CA ARG A 507 34.52 33.66 48.37
C ARG A 507 34.16 34.46 49.64
N THR A 508 33.61 33.87 50.61
CA THR A 508 33.92 33.95 52.02
C THR A 508 33.60 32.64 52.70
#